data_d0aef4a14ec6766c588e1bb81bd1b5fb
#
_entry.id   d0aef4a14ec6766c588e1bb81bd1b5fb
#
_cell.length_a   1.000
_cell.length_b   1.000
_cell.length_c   1.000
_cell.angle_alpha   90.00
_cell.angle_beta   90.00
_cell.angle_gamma   90.00
#
_symmetry.space_group_name_H-M   'P 1'
#
loop_
_entity.id
_entity.type
_entity.pdbx_description
1 polymer ?
#
loop_
_entity_poly.entity_id
_entity_poly.type
_entity_poly.pdbx_seq_one_letter_code
_entity_poly.pdbx_strand_id
1 'polypeptide(L)'
;MPLSLLPAMEAPFIDLHTHHEAAPSAEAWQLISRSLSEGLPPAPPPRSVYSLGIHPWQIDALGEDALLQLEQALSQGHFLALGEAGLDKRCGTDYSRQQQLLRGQVELSERLQLPLILHLVKGTTELLALRRELRPHMPWIVHGFRGKSTEAAQLLGQGLYLCFGRYYHPESLALAHRAGAAFLETDEAPLPIEAIYTEAASTLGLPLPELRHQLYERCQRLLALPPAPVVSLVATL
;
A
#
# COMPACT_ATOMS: atom_id res chain seq x y z
N MET A 1 -0.44 -35.44 30.30
CA MET A 1 -1.31 -35.04 29.18
C MET A 1 -0.61 -33.92 28.47
N PRO A 2 -0.15 -34.04 27.23
CA PRO A 2 0.45 -32.92 26.53
C PRO A 2 -0.63 -31.88 26.23
N LEU A 3 -0.36 -30.61 26.57
CA LEU A 3 -1.16 -29.46 26.17
C LEU A 3 -1.26 -29.52 24.65
N SER A 4 -2.46 -29.77 24.10
CA SER A 4 -2.75 -29.64 22.70
C SER A 4 -2.51 -28.17 22.34
N LEU A 5 -1.48 -27.94 21.50
CA LEU A 5 -1.24 -26.67 20.86
C LEU A 5 -2.55 -26.26 20.14
N LEU A 6 -3.19 -25.21 20.63
CA LEU A 6 -4.23 -24.55 19.87
C LEU A 6 -3.62 -24.20 18.50
N PRO A 7 -4.32 -24.41 17.38
CA PRO A 7 -3.80 -24.03 16.08
C PRO A 7 -3.46 -22.54 16.14
N ALA A 8 -2.21 -22.21 15.84
CA ALA A 8 -1.80 -20.82 15.69
C ALA A 8 -2.76 -20.20 14.68
N MET A 9 -3.46 -19.13 15.08
CA MET A 9 -4.35 -18.43 14.14
C MET A 9 -3.53 -18.03 12.92
N GLU A 10 -3.98 -18.44 11.75
CA GLU A 10 -3.31 -18.07 10.51
C GLU A 10 -3.29 -16.55 10.36
N ALA A 11 -2.14 -16.00 9.94
CA ALA A 11 -2.03 -14.57 9.66
C ALA A 11 -3.10 -14.14 8.64
N PRO A 12 -3.75 -12.98 8.79
CA PRO A 12 -4.71 -12.52 7.81
C PRO A 12 -4.05 -12.24 6.45
N PHE A 13 -4.81 -12.31 5.38
CA PHE A 13 -4.42 -11.71 4.11
C PHE A 13 -4.40 -10.20 4.25
N ILE A 14 -3.46 -9.54 3.60
CA ILE A 14 -3.39 -8.07 3.56
C ILE A 14 -3.52 -7.62 2.11
N ASP A 15 -4.55 -6.85 1.83
CA ASP A 15 -4.70 -6.10 0.60
C ASP A 15 -4.15 -4.69 0.84
N LEU A 16 -2.92 -4.46 0.36
CA LEU A 16 -2.20 -3.24 0.71
C LEU A 16 -2.71 -2.00 -0.02
N HIS A 17 -3.44 -2.17 -1.10
CA HIS A 17 -4.02 -1.08 -1.88
C HIS A 17 -5.24 -1.56 -2.66
N THR A 18 -6.37 -0.94 -2.41
CA THR A 18 -7.62 -1.26 -3.13
C THR A 18 -8.52 -0.03 -3.23
N HIS A 19 -9.36 -0.01 -4.27
CA HIS A 19 -10.46 0.94 -4.41
C HIS A 19 -11.83 0.34 -4.04
N HIS A 20 -11.85 -0.91 -3.60
CA HIS A 20 -13.09 -1.58 -3.18
C HIS A 20 -13.52 -1.12 -1.80
N GLU A 21 -14.75 -0.60 -1.70
CA GLU A 21 -15.33 -0.10 -0.44
C GLU A 21 -16.06 -1.18 0.37
N ALA A 22 -16.33 -2.33 -0.22
CA ALA A 22 -16.95 -3.44 0.50
C ALA A 22 -15.99 -4.03 1.54
N ALA A 23 -16.53 -4.47 2.68
CA ALA A 23 -15.71 -5.17 3.66
C ALA A 23 -15.05 -6.41 3.04
N PRO A 24 -13.76 -6.67 3.31
CA PRO A 24 -13.06 -7.84 2.81
C PRO A 24 -13.59 -9.12 3.48
N SER A 25 -13.08 -10.27 3.06
CA SER A 25 -13.38 -11.53 3.73
C SER A 25 -13.01 -11.50 5.23
N ALA A 26 -13.56 -12.43 6.01
CA ALA A 26 -13.25 -12.51 7.43
C ALA A 26 -11.76 -12.81 7.72
N GLU A 27 -11.02 -13.28 6.73
CA GLU A 27 -9.60 -13.60 6.84
C GLU A 27 -8.67 -12.52 6.27
N ALA A 28 -9.22 -11.40 5.78
CA ALA A 28 -8.44 -10.35 5.14
C ALA A 28 -8.57 -8.99 5.86
N TRP A 29 -7.57 -8.16 5.69
CA TRP A 29 -7.56 -6.72 5.96
C TRP A 29 -7.24 -5.97 4.68
N GLN A 30 -7.79 -4.77 4.53
CA GLN A 30 -7.55 -3.95 3.34
C GLN A 30 -7.22 -2.50 3.69
N LEU A 31 -6.34 -1.89 2.89
CA LEU A 31 -6.07 -0.46 2.86
C LEU A 31 -6.78 0.16 1.67
N ILE A 32 -7.88 0.86 1.94
CA ILE A 32 -8.70 1.50 0.90
C ILE A 32 -8.09 2.85 0.54
N SER A 33 -7.78 3.04 -0.71
CA SER A 33 -7.27 4.31 -1.25
C SER A 33 -8.38 5.34 -1.40
N ARG A 34 -8.16 6.54 -0.86
CA ARG A 34 -9.07 7.70 -1.00
C ARG A 34 -8.30 8.89 -1.56
N SER A 35 -8.99 9.66 -2.37
CA SER A 35 -8.44 10.91 -2.87
C SER A 35 -9.01 12.12 -2.14
N LEU A 36 -8.19 13.13 -1.93
CA LEU A 36 -8.62 14.41 -1.33
C LEU A 36 -9.79 15.04 -2.08
N SER A 37 -9.82 14.91 -3.41
CA SER A 37 -10.90 15.45 -4.24
C SER A 37 -12.28 14.82 -3.98
N GLU A 38 -12.32 13.64 -3.33
CA GLU A 38 -13.56 12.95 -2.96
C GLU A 38 -14.13 13.40 -1.61
N GLY A 39 -13.38 14.24 -0.89
CA GLY A 39 -13.71 14.65 0.47
C GLY A 39 -13.32 13.61 1.53
N LEU A 40 -13.67 13.89 2.79
CA LEU A 40 -13.38 12.96 3.90
C LEU A 40 -14.28 11.72 3.82
N PRO A 41 -13.70 10.51 3.88
CA PRO A 41 -14.48 9.29 3.88
C PRO A 41 -15.26 9.10 5.20
N PRO A 42 -16.37 8.33 5.16
CA PRO A 42 -17.01 7.86 6.39
C PRO A 42 -16.08 6.94 7.19
N ALA A 43 -16.55 6.45 8.33
CA ALA A 43 -15.81 5.40 9.05
C ALA A 43 -15.56 4.18 8.14
N PRO A 44 -14.35 3.59 8.16
CA PRO A 44 -14.04 2.47 7.28
C PRO A 44 -14.89 1.24 7.62
N PRO A 45 -15.19 0.38 6.63
CA PRO A 45 -15.82 -0.90 6.88
C PRO A 45 -15.01 -1.76 7.86
N PRO A 46 -15.62 -2.79 8.47
CA PRO A 46 -14.87 -3.73 9.30
C PRO A 46 -13.64 -4.29 8.56
N ARG A 47 -12.52 -4.44 9.26
CA ARG A 47 -11.23 -4.92 8.71
C ARG A 47 -10.67 -4.06 7.57
N SER A 48 -11.02 -2.78 7.57
CA SER A 48 -10.53 -1.82 6.59
C SER A 48 -9.94 -0.61 7.29
N VAL A 49 -8.99 0.00 6.61
CA VAL A 49 -8.37 1.27 7.00
C VAL A 49 -8.20 2.11 5.74
N TYR A 50 -7.92 3.39 5.87
CA TYR A 50 -7.77 4.29 4.73
C TYR A 50 -6.34 4.77 4.55
N SER A 51 -5.95 4.98 3.28
CA SER A 51 -4.96 5.97 2.87
C SER A 51 -5.66 7.18 2.26
N LEU A 52 -5.03 8.35 2.33
CA LEU A 52 -5.54 9.60 1.73
C LEU A 52 -4.40 10.35 1.08
N GLY A 53 -4.58 10.77 -0.17
CA GLY A 53 -3.58 11.51 -0.91
C GLY A 53 -4.15 12.38 -2.03
N ILE A 54 -3.25 13.01 -2.78
CA ILE A 54 -3.54 13.75 -4.00
C ILE A 54 -3.00 12.95 -5.17
N HIS A 55 -3.91 12.24 -5.85
CA HIS A 55 -3.58 11.45 -7.03
C HIS A 55 -3.24 12.34 -8.23
N PRO A 56 -2.24 11.99 -9.07
CA PRO A 56 -1.85 12.81 -10.22
C PRO A 56 -2.97 13.10 -11.23
N TRP A 57 -3.97 12.24 -11.35
CA TRP A 57 -5.11 12.46 -12.26
C TRP A 57 -6.10 13.50 -11.76
N GLN A 58 -6.06 13.86 -10.50
CA GLN A 58 -7.08 14.69 -9.86
C GLN A 58 -6.56 16.08 -9.46
N ILE A 59 -5.30 16.39 -9.75
CA ILE A 59 -4.68 17.65 -9.33
C ILE A 59 -5.34 18.90 -9.93
N ASP A 60 -5.92 18.79 -11.12
CA ASP A 60 -6.58 19.93 -11.77
C ASP A 60 -7.92 20.29 -11.13
N ALA A 61 -8.50 19.40 -10.33
CA ALA A 61 -9.70 19.63 -9.54
C ALA A 61 -9.42 20.35 -8.21
N LEU A 62 -8.13 20.54 -7.84
CA LEU A 62 -7.70 21.04 -6.55
C LEU A 62 -7.06 22.42 -6.66
N GLY A 63 -7.29 23.28 -5.66
CA GLY A 63 -6.69 24.60 -5.55
C GLY A 63 -5.21 24.60 -5.17
N GLU A 64 -4.65 25.81 -4.98
CA GLU A 64 -3.26 25.97 -4.54
C GLU A 64 -3.05 25.54 -3.10
N ASP A 65 -4.08 25.52 -2.30
CA ASP A 65 -4.10 25.10 -0.89
C ASP A 65 -4.29 23.58 -0.67
N ALA A 66 -4.23 22.78 -1.74
CA ALA A 66 -4.48 21.35 -1.70
C ALA A 66 -3.63 20.59 -0.66
N LEU A 67 -2.35 20.95 -0.50
CA LEU A 67 -1.49 20.35 0.52
C LEU A 67 -1.93 20.71 1.94
N LEU A 68 -2.38 21.94 2.17
CA LEU A 68 -2.91 22.33 3.47
C LEU A 68 -4.23 21.59 3.79
N GLN A 69 -5.11 21.45 2.80
CA GLN A 69 -6.34 20.67 2.94
C GLN A 69 -6.04 19.21 3.23
N LEU A 70 -5.06 18.62 2.53
CA LEU A 70 -4.62 17.23 2.78
C LEU A 70 -4.08 17.07 4.20
N GLU A 71 -3.24 17.98 4.68
CA GLU A 71 -2.71 17.94 6.04
C GLU A 71 -3.83 18.01 7.10
N GLN A 72 -4.77 18.92 6.92
CA GLN A 72 -5.93 19.06 7.80
C GLN A 72 -6.79 17.78 7.81
N ALA A 73 -7.03 17.20 6.63
CA ALA A 73 -7.79 15.96 6.49
C ALA A 73 -7.10 14.77 7.19
N LEU A 74 -5.81 14.59 6.95
CA LEU A 74 -5.01 13.53 7.57
C LEU A 74 -4.95 13.66 9.10
N SER A 75 -4.95 14.89 9.61
CA SER A 75 -4.92 15.15 11.06
C SER A 75 -6.24 14.86 11.77
N GLN A 76 -7.36 14.81 11.04
CA GLN A 76 -8.70 14.58 11.61
C GLN A 76 -9.15 13.12 11.52
N GLY A 77 -8.52 12.32 10.65
CA GLY A 77 -8.96 10.97 10.33
C GLY A 77 -8.04 9.87 10.87
N HIS A 78 -8.50 8.62 10.71
CA HIS A 78 -7.73 7.43 11.02
C HIS A 78 -7.13 6.86 9.73
N PHE A 79 -6.10 7.53 9.21
CA PHE A 79 -5.38 7.10 8.03
C PHE A 79 -4.09 6.39 8.44
N LEU A 80 -3.78 5.25 7.81
CA LEU A 80 -2.55 4.49 8.09
C LEU A 80 -1.44 4.78 7.07
N ALA A 81 -1.75 5.44 5.97
CA ALA A 81 -0.79 5.83 4.96
C ALA A 81 -1.21 7.15 4.29
N LEU A 82 -0.25 7.89 3.79
CA LEU A 82 -0.47 8.96 2.84
C LEU A 82 -0.43 8.37 1.43
N GLY A 83 -1.38 8.72 0.61
CA GLY A 83 -1.49 8.24 -0.76
C GLY A 83 -2.95 7.88 -1.12
N GLU A 84 -3.19 7.77 -2.35
CA GLU A 84 -2.29 7.60 -3.47
C GLU A 84 -1.70 8.95 -3.92
N ALA A 85 -0.39 9.03 -4.02
CA ALA A 85 0.35 10.18 -4.51
C ALA A 85 1.27 9.73 -5.65
N GLY A 86 1.77 10.60 -6.50
CA GLY A 86 2.73 10.08 -7.46
C GLY A 86 2.92 10.86 -8.74
N LEU A 87 3.43 10.13 -9.74
CA LEU A 87 3.80 10.66 -11.06
C LEU A 87 3.22 9.80 -12.17
N ASP A 88 2.50 10.41 -13.10
CA ASP A 88 2.00 9.75 -14.30
C ASP A 88 2.23 10.63 -15.55
N LYS A 89 3.18 10.21 -16.40
CA LYS A 89 3.45 10.88 -17.68
C LYS A 89 2.42 10.59 -18.77
N ARG A 90 1.42 9.75 -18.50
CA ARG A 90 0.37 9.41 -19.46
C ARG A 90 -0.92 10.16 -19.22
N CYS A 91 -1.13 10.71 -18.02
CA CYS A 91 -2.30 11.54 -17.75
C CYS A 91 -2.12 12.96 -18.33
N GLY A 92 -3.23 13.67 -18.48
CA GLY A 92 -3.25 15.01 -19.11
C GLY A 92 -2.87 16.15 -18.17
N THR A 93 -2.64 15.90 -16.89
CA THR A 93 -2.33 16.95 -15.91
C THR A 93 -0.89 17.43 -16.02
N ASP A 94 -0.63 18.69 -15.63
CA ASP A 94 0.71 19.29 -15.70
C ASP A 94 1.74 18.49 -14.88
N TYR A 95 2.78 18.02 -15.54
CA TYR A 95 3.77 17.13 -14.92
C TYR A 95 4.64 17.86 -13.87
N SER A 96 4.91 19.15 -14.06
CA SER A 96 5.65 19.96 -13.07
C SER A 96 4.83 20.12 -11.80
N ARG A 97 3.51 20.29 -11.92
CA ARG A 97 2.58 20.35 -10.80
C ARG A 97 2.50 18.98 -10.08
N GLN A 98 2.48 17.88 -10.83
CA GLN A 98 2.59 16.55 -10.21
C GLN A 98 3.85 16.41 -9.34
N GLN A 99 5.01 16.83 -9.85
CA GLN A 99 6.27 16.78 -9.12
C GLN A 99 6.25 17.67 -7.86
N GLN A 100 5.69 18.88 -7.97
CA GLN A 100 5.56 19.80 -6.84
C GLN A 100 4.66 19.23 -5.75
N LEU A 101 3.49 18.69 -6.12
CA LEU A 101 2.54 18.10 -5.17
C LEU A 101 3.10 16.82 -4.55
N LEU A 102 3.81 15.99 -5.33
CA LEU A 102 4.47 14.81 -4.78
C LEU A 102 5.51 15.20 -3.73
N ARG A 103 6.35 16.21 -4.00
CA ARG A 103 7.31 16.74 -3.02
C ARG A 103 6.62 17.16 -1.72
N GLY A 104 5.56 17.96 -1.80
CA GLY A 104 4.80 18.37 -0.63
C GLY A 104 4.18 17.20 0.13
N GLN A 105 3.70 16.19 -0.58
CA GLN A 105 3.15 14.97 0.04
C GLN A 105 4.24 14.12 0.71
N VAL A 106 5.45 14.08 0.17
CA VAL A 106 6.61 13.45 0.84
C VAL A 106 6.93 14.19 2.15
N GLU A 107 6.97 15.52 2.14
CA GLU A 107 7.22 16.31 3.34
C GLU A 107 6.12 16.12 4.39
N LEU A 108 4.86 16.00 3.96
CA LEU A 108 3.74 15.66 4.84
C LEU A 108 3.87 14.24 5.42
N SER A 109 4.23 13.25 4.60
CA SER A 109 4.48 11.87 5.03
C SER A 109 5.52 11.80 6.16
N GLU A 110 6.64 12.52 6.01
CA GLU A 110 7.69 12.61 7.05
C GLU A 110 7.17 13.27 8.34
N ARG A 111 6.46 14.40 8.22
CA ARG A 111 5.93 15.14 9.37
C ARG A 111 4.89 14.36 10.15
N LEU A 112 3.98 13.68 9.46
CA LEU A 112 2.90 12.90 10.05
C LEU A 112 3.29 11.46 10.37
N GLN A 113 4.50 11.05 9.99
CA GLN A 113 5.03 9.69 10.15
C GLN A 113 4.13 8.63 9.51
N LEU A 114 3.62 8.93 8.32
CA LEU A 114 2.79 8.03 7.53
C LEU A 114 3.59 7.44 6.36
N PRO A 115 3.56 6.12 6.12
CA PRO A 115 4.09 5.53 4.90
C PRO A 115 3.44 6.14 3.66
N LEU A 116 4.16 6.17 2.55
CA LEU A 116 3.71 6.78 1.29
C LEU A 116 3.36 5.70 0.25
N ILE A 117 2.10 5.67 -0.19
CA ILE A 117 1.64 4.83 -1.31
C ILE A 117 1.76 5.63 -2.60
N LEU A 118 2.49 5.07 -3.57
CA LEU A 118 2.91 5.78 -4.78
C LEU A 118 2.33 5.19 -6.06
N HIS A 119 1.64 6.02 -6.81
CA HIS A 119 1.32 5.82 -8.21
C HIS A 119 2.53 6.18 -9.09
N LEU A 120 2.97 5.26 -9.94
CA LEU A 120 4.16 5.49 -10.76
C LEU A 120 4.01 5.00 -12.19
N VAL A 121 3.78 5.92 -13.12
CA VAL A 121 3.71 5.62 -14.55
C VAL A 121 4.72 6.43 -15.31
N LYS A 122 5.79 5.76 -15.81
CA LYS A 122 6.91 6.34 -16.57
C LYS A 122 7.65 7.49 -15.87
N GLY A 123 7.57 7.57 -14.54
CA GLY A 123 8.17 8.60 -13.70
C GLY A 123 9.36 8.12 -12.85
N THR A 124 9.90 6.92 -13.12
CA THR A 124 10.90 6.26 -12.27
C THR A 124 12.16 7.11 -12.06
N THR A 125 12.66 7.75 -13.10
CA THR A 125 13.86 8.60 -13.03
C THR A 125 13.66 9.78 -12.08
N GLU A 126 12.54 10.48 -12.20
CA GLU A 126 12.18 11.64 -11.39
C GLU A 126 11.89 11.23 -9.94
N LEU A 127 11.18 10.11 -9.75
CA LEU A 127 10.91 9.57 -8.41
C LEU A 127 12.22 9.24 -7.68
N LEU A 128 13.15 8.57 -8.36
CA LEU A 128 14.44 8.22 -7.77
C LEU A 128 15.34 9.44 -7.53
N ALA A 129 15.23 10.47 -8.35
CA ALA A 129 15.92 11.75 -8.12
C ALA A 129 15.38 12.43 -6.86
N LEU A 130 14.06 12.50 -6.72
CA LEU A 130 13.39 13.06 -5.54
C LEU A 130 13.75 12.28 -4.26
N ARG A 131 13.76 10.96 -4.32
CA ARG A 131 14.15 10.10 -3.19
C ARG A 131 15.58 10.37 -2.71
N ARG A 132 16.53 10.50 -3.64
CA ARG A 132 17.94 10.81 -3.32
C ARG A 132 18.13 12.21 -2.75
N GLU A 133 17.35 13.16 -3.23
CA GLU A 133 17.38 14.55 -2.77
C GLU A 133 16.82 14.66 -1.34
N LEU A 134 15.61 14.18 -1.12
CA LEU A 134 14.88 14.35 0.15
C LEU A 134 15.34 13.38 1.24
N ARG A 135 15.87 12.22 0.88
CA ARG A 135 16.32 11.15 1.80
C ARG A 135 15.28 10.83 2.89
N PRO A 136 14.04 10.54 2.52
CA PRO A 136 12.98 10.34 3.48
C PRO A 136 13.21 9.10 4.33
N HIS A 137 12.73 9.13 5.59
CA HIS A 137 12.76 8.00 6.52
C HIS A 137 11.52 7.12 6.36
N MET A 138 10.38 7.74 6.02
CA MET A 138 9.14 7.00 5.84
C MET A 138 9.21 6.03 4.66
N PRO A 139 8.59 4.83 4.78
CA PRO A 139 8.54 3.86 3.70
C PRO A 139 7.82 4.42 2.47
N TRP A 140 8.38 4.19 1.29
CA TRP A 140 7.75 4.45 0.00
C TRP A 140 7.36 3.14 -0.65
N ILE A 141 6.10 2.98 -0.99
CA ILE A 141 5.53 1.76 -1.56
C ILE A 141 4.96 2.10 -2.93
N VAL A 142 5.56 1.60 -3.99
CA VAL A 142 5.01 1.74 -5.35
C VAL A 142 3.94 0.69 -5.53
N HIS A 143 2.67 1.13 -5.63
CA HIS A 143 1.55 0.24 -5.91
C HIS A 143 1.44 -0.09 -7.40
N GLY A 144 0.65 -1.08 -7.77
CA GLY A 144 0.40 -1.47 -9.15
C GLY A 144 1.64 -1.82 -9.95
N PHE A 145 2.71 -2.31 -9.30
CA PHE A 145 3.99 -2.48 -9.98
C PHE A 145 3.95 -3.57 -11.06
N ARG A 146 4.17 -3.17 -12.32
CA ARG A 146 4.17 -4.04 -13.50
C ARG A 146 5.49 -3.96 -14.28
N GLY A 147 6.52 -3.32 -13.71
CA GLY A 147 7.83 -3.15 -14.33
C GLY A 147 8.63 -4.45 -14.37
N LYS A 148 9.64 -4.49 -15.27
CA LYS A 148 10.58 -5.62 -15.35
C LYS A 148 11.54 -5.63 -14.18
N SER A 149 12.27 -6.74 -14.00
CA SER A 149 13.24 -6.94 -12.92
C SER A 149 14.33 -5.86 -12.86
N THR A 150 14.71 -5.27 -14.00
CA THR A 150 15.67 -4.15 -14.05
C THR A 150 15.13 -2.89 -13.36
N GLU A 151 13.87 -2.53 -13.59
CA GLU A 151 13.22 -1.39 -12.94
C GLU A 151 12.96 -1.70 -11.44
N ALA A 152 12.49 -2.93 -11.15
CA ALA A 152 12.35 -3.40 -9.77
C ALA A 152 13.66 -3.27 -9.00
N ALA A 153 14.80 -3.70 -9.58
CA ALA A 153 16.10 -3.60 -8.96
C ALA A 153 16.52 -2.15 -8.66
N GLN A 154 16.21 -1.19 -9.54
CA GLN A 154 16.49 0.22 -9.33
C GLN A 154 15.70 0.79 -8.14
N LEU A 155 14.41 0.51 -8.07
CA LEU A 155 13.53 0.97 -6.99
C LEU A 155 13.91 0.34 -5.65
N LEU A 156 14.10 -0.98 -5.63
CA LEU A 156 14.53 -1.73 -4.44
C LEU A 156 15.90 -1.27 -3.94
N GLY A 157 16.84 -0.99 -4.86
CA GLY A 157 18.17 -0.48 -4.54
C GLY A 157 18.18 0.91 -3.86
N GLN A 158 17.06 1.64 -3.96
CA GLN A 158 16.84 2.91 -3.25
C GLN A 158 15.93 2.75 -2.02
N GLY A 159 15.67 1.52 -1.59
CA GLY A 159 14.91 1.21 -0.39
C GLY A 159 13.39 1.42 -0.54
N LEU A 160 12.85 1.36 -1.76
CA LEU A 160 11.41 1.38 -1.98
C LEU A 160 10.85 -0.05 -1.85
N TYR A 161 9.57 -0.12 -1.52
CA TYR A 161 8.78 -1.34 -1.54
C TYR A 161 7.93 -1.39 -2.81
N LEU A 162 7.60 -2.60 -3.26
CA LEU A 162 6.79 -2.81 -4.46
C LEU A 162 5.54 -3.61 -4.12
N CYS A 163 4.37 -3.12 -4.54
CA CYS A 163 3.11 -3.82 -4.38
C CYS A 163 2.64 -4.38 -5.73
N PHE A 164 2.21 -5.64 -5.72
CA PHE A 164 1.90 -6.41 -6.93
C PHE A 164 0.43 -6.82 -6.93
N GLY A 165 -0.29 -6.40 -7.96
CA GLY A 165 -1.66 -6.79 -8.21
C GLY A 165 -1.75 -8.00 -9.14
N ARG A 166 -2.90 -8.13 -9.84
CA ARG A 166 -3.18 -9.24 -10.77
C ARG A 166 -2.12 -9.42 -11.87
N TYR A 167 -1.50 -8.34 -12.34
CA TYR A 167 -0.56 -8.38 -13.46
C TYR A 167 0.83 -7.97 -13.00
N TYR A 168 1.77 -8.89 -13.01
CA TYR A 168 3.16 -8.63 -12.64
C TYR A 168 4.13 -9.50 -13.46
N HIS A 169 5.39 -9.13 -13.44
CA HIS A 169 6.47 -9.98 -13.93
C HIS A 169 6.95 -10.91 -12.81
N PRO A 170 6.93 -12.25 -12.98
CA PRO A 170 7.35 -13.20 -11.96
C PRO A 170 8.74 -12.92 -11.37
N GLU A 171 9.70 -12.54 -12.24
CA GLU A 171 11.06 -12.20 -11.81
C GLU A 171 11.10 -10.96 -10.91
N SER A 172 10.23 -9.98 -11.15
CA SER A 172 10.15 -8.76 -10.33
C SER A 172 9.56 -9.05 -8.96
N LEU A 173 8.50 -9.86 -8.90
CA LEU A 173 7.92 -10.33 -7.63
C LEU A 173 8.96 -11.13 -6.83
N ALA A 174 9.65 -12.08 -7.47
CA ALA A 174 10.65 -12.89 -6.80
C ALA A 174 11.83 -12.05 -6.28
N LEU A 175 12.26 -11.03 -7.03
CA LEU A 175 13.31 -10.11 -6.61
C LEU A 175 12.88 -9.29 -5.39
N ALA A 176 11.70 -8.67 -5.44
CA ALA A 176 11.16 -7.87 -4.35
C ALA A 176 10.88 -8.73 -3.09
N HIS A 177 10.39 -9.96 -3.28
CA HIS A 177 10.16 -10.89 -2.18
C HIS A 177 11.48 -11.24 -1.46
N ARG A 178 12.52 -11.62 -2.20
CA ARG A 178 13.86 -11.90 -1.64
C ARG A 178 14.47 -10.70 -0.91
N ALA A 179 14.20 -9.49 -1.40
CA ALA A 179 14.62 -8.26 -0.75
C ALA A 179 13.79 -7.91 0.52
N GLY A 180 12.77 -8.70 0.84
CA GLY A 180 11.86 -8.38 1.94
C GLY A 180 10.97 -7.15 1.68
N ALA A 181 10.76 -6.78 0.42
CA ALA A 181 10.13 -5.53 0.00
C ALA A 181 8.92 -5.72 -0.93
N ALA A 182 8.34 -6.92 -1.01
CA ALA A 182 7.13 -7.21 -1.77
C ALA A 182 5.88 -7.08 -0.91
N PHE A 183 4.80 -6.56 -1.50
CA PHE A 183 3.42 -6.58 -1.02
C PHE A 183 2.48 -7.04 -2.12
N LEU A 184 1.23 -7.32 -1.75
CA LEU A 184 0.18 -7.71 -2.68
C LEU A 184 -1.05 -6.82 -2.51
N GLU A 185 -1.81 -6.66 -3.61
CA GLU A 185 -2.96 -5.78 -3.69
C GLU A 185 -3.99 -6.27 -4.70
N THR A 186 -5.21 -5.79 -4.58
CA THR A 186 -6.23 -5.96 -5.61
C THR A 186 -6.32 -4.76 -6.56
N ASP A 187 -6.05 -3.54 -6.08
CA ASP A 187 -6.27 -2.29 -6.82
C ASP A 187 -7.75 -2.19 -7.27
N GLU A 188 -8.02 -2.17 -8.57
CA GLU A 188 -9.37 -2.23 -9.16
C GLU A 188 -9.76 -3.64 -9.67
N ALA A 189 -8.91 -4.66 -9.45
CA ALA A 189 -9.19 -5.99 -9.98
C ALA A 189 -10.41 -6.62 -9.31
N PRO A 190 -11.39 -7.15 -10.06
CA PRO A 190 -12.59 -7.78 -9.49
C PRO A 190 -12.29 -9.20 -8.99
N LEU A 191 -11.29 -9.33 -8.16
CA LEU A 191 -10.80 -10.59 -7.58
C LEU A 191 -10.60 -10.42 -6.07
N PRO A 192 -10.87 -11.44 -5.27
CA PRO A 192 -10.49 -11.41 -3.87
C PRO A 192 -8.98 -11.47 -3.71
N ILE A 193 -8.45 -10.85 -2.67
CA ILE A 193 -7.01 -10.79 -2.40
C ILE A 193 -6.40 -12.19 -2.22
N GLU A 194 -7.17 -13.15 -1.73
CA GLU A 194 -6.78 -14.56 -1.59
C GLU A 194 -6.35 -15.18 -2.92
N ALA A 195 -7.00 -14.80 -4.03
CA ALA A 195 -6.62 -15.26 -5.36
C ALA A 195 -5.24 -14.71 -5.78
N ILE A 196 -4.96 -13.44 -5.48
CA ILE A 196 -3.66 -12.81 -5.74
C ILE A 196 -2.56 -13.52 -4.93
N TYR A 197 -2.82 -13.80 -3.64
CA TYR A 197 -1.88 -14.53 -2.77
C TYR A 197 -1.61 -15.95 -3.28
N THR A 198 -2.64 -16.65 -3.73
CA THR A 198 -2.51 -18.03 -4.24
C THR A 198 -1.61 -18.05 -5.49
N GLU A 199 -1.82 -17.13 -6.42
CA GLU A 199 -0.98 -16.99 -7.61
C GLU A 199 0.46 -16.60 -7.27
N ALA A 200 0.64 -15.62 -6.37
CA ALA A 200 1.95 -15.18 -5.92
C ALA A 200 2.71 -16.29 -5.19
N ALA A 201 2.06 -17.06 -4.32
CA ALA A 201 2.65 -18.20 -3.62
C ALA A 201 3.13 -19.27 -4.61
N SER A 202 2.31 -19.60 -5.61
CA SER A 202 2.68 -20.50 -6.70
C SER A 202 3.89 -19.97 -7.49
N THR A 203 3.90 -18.70 -7.84
CA THR A 203 5.01 -18.05 -8.57
C THR A 203 6.32 -18.10 -7.76
N LEU A 204 6.24 -17.91 -6.45
CA LEU A 204 7.40 -17.91 -5.55
C LEU A 204 7.84 -19.31 -5.11
N GLY A 205 7.01 -20.33 -5.38
CA GLY A 205 7.27 -21.70 -4.89
C GLY A 205 7.16 -21.83 -3.38
N LEU A 206 6.30 -21.03 -2.73
CA LEU A 206 6.11 -20.99 -1.28
C LEU A 206 4.76 -21.56 -0.87
N PRO A 207 4.66 -22.18 0.32
CA PRO A 207 3.37 -22.47 0.92
C PRO A 207 2.57 -21.19 1.18
N LEU A 208 1.28 -21.19 0.85
CA LEU A 208 0.40 -20.03 1.04
C LEU A 208 0.40 -19.50 2.49
N PRO A 209 0.33 -20.33 3.54
CA PRO A 209 0.39 -19.84 4.93
C PRO A 209 1.70 -19.13 5.25
N GLU A 210 2.81 -19.55 4.69
CA GLU A 210 4.12 -18.93 4.88
C GLU A 210 4.16 -17.52 4.23
N LEU A 211 3.69 -17.40 2.99
CA LEU A 211 3.59 -16.09 2.33
C LEU A 211 2.68 -15.13 3.10
N ARG A 212 1.51 -15.60 3.57
CA ARG A 212 0.58 -14.82 4.40
C ARG A 212 1.28 -14.27 5.63
N HIS A 213 1.97 -15.13 6.36
CA HIS A 213 2.69 -14.76 7.59
C HIS A 213 3.77 -13.70 7.32
N GLN A 214 4.61 -13.93 6.32
CA GLN A 214 5.70 -13.01 5.97
C GLN A 214 5.19 -11.63 5.57
N LEU A 215 4.12 -11.54 4.77
CA LEU A 215 3.55 -10.27 4.33
C LEU A 215 2.81 -9.56 5.47
N TYR A 216 2.09 -10.29 6.32
CA TYR A 216 1.44 -9.73 7.50
C TYR A 216 2.45 -9.10 8.47
N GLU A 217 3.52 -9.82 8.85
CA GLU A 217 4.58 -9.29 9.70
C GLU A 217 5.23 -8.03 9.10
N ARG A 218 5.41 -8.01 7.77
CA ARG A 218 5.96 -6.85 7.07
C ARG A 218 5.02 -5.66 7.16
N CYS A 219 3.72 -5.86 6.93
CA CYS A 219 2.71 -4.82 7.07
C CYS A 219 2.63 -4.29 8.49
N GLN A 220 2.69 -5.15 9.51
CA GLN A 220 2.71 -4.71 10.91
C GLN A 220 3.89 -3.79 11.21
N ARG A 221 5.07 -4.10 10.67
CA ARG A 221 6.26 -3.23 10.87
C ARG A 221 6.17 -1.89 10.16
N LEU A 222 5.53 -1.83 8.99
CA LEU A 222 5.53 -0.64 8.14
C LEU A 222 4.31 0.25 8.35
N LEU A 223 3.15 -0.33 8.63
CA LEU A 223 1.87 0.37 8.67
C LEU A 223 1.29 0.45 10.08
N ALA A 224 1.96 -0.07 11.09
CA ALA A 224 1.43 -0.16 12.46
C ALA A 224 -0.01 -0.73 12.51
N LEU A 225 -0.30 -1.71 11.66
CA LEU A 225 -1.62 -2.37 11.63
C LEU A 225 -2.00 -2.87 13.02
N PRO A 226 -3.27 -2.77 13.43
CA PRO A 226 -3.73 -3.35 14.68
C PRO A 226 -3.45 -4.86 14.68
N PRO A 227 -3.13 -5.47 15.84
CA PRO A 227 -2.94 -6.91 15.94
C PRO A 227 -4.20 -7.62 15.45
N ALA A 228 -4.02 -8.79 14.82
CA ALA A 228 -5.15 -9.63 14.43
C ALA A 228 -6.07 -9.84 15.63
N PRO A 229 -7.41 -9.73 15.46
CA PRO A 229 -8.32 -9.90 16.57
C PRO A 229 -8.13 -11.29 17.18
N VAL A 230 -7.79 -11.32 18.46
CA VAL A 230 -7.86 -12.55 19.24
C VAL A 230 -9.33 -12.90 19.33
N VAL A 231 -9.76 -13.94 18.60
CA VAL A 231 -11.11 -14.48 18.76
C VAL A 231 -11.15 -15.08 20.16
N SER A 232 -11.65 -14.29 21.12
CA SER A 232 -11.99 -14.81 22.44
C SER A 232 -13.14 -15.78 22.24
N LEU A 233 -12.85 -17.08 22.27
CA LEU A 233 -13.84 -18.11 22.47
C LEU A 233 -14.39 -17.93 23.90
N VAL A 234 -15.34 -16.98 24.05
CA VAL A 234 -16.23 -17.01 25.22
C VAL A 234 -17.12 -18.22 24.99
N ALA A 235 -16.70 -19.32 25.59
CA ALA A 235 -17.57 -20.49 25.75
C ALA A 235 -18.83 -20.03 26.49
N THR A 236 -19.95 -20.04 25.78
CA THR A 236 -21.27 -19.98 26.43
C THR A 236 -21.43 -21.33 27.14
N LEU A 237 -21.31 -21.31 28.47
CA LEU A 237 -21.82 -22.35 29.35
C LEU A 237 -23.33 -22.19 29.48
#